data_19a97cfbedf7b957ccb74326a34e2fa6
#
_entry.id   19a97cfbedf7b957ccb74326a34e2fa6
#
_cell.length_a   1.000
_cell.length_b   1.000
_cell.length_c   1.000
_cell.angle_alpha   90.00
_cell.angle_beta   90.00
_cell.angle_gamma   90.00
#
_symmetry.space_group_name_H-M   'P 1'
#
loop_
_entity.id
_entity.type
_entity.pdbx_description
1 polymer ?
#
loop_
_entity_poly.entity_id
_entity_poly.type
_entity_poly.pdbx_seq_one_letter_code
_entity_poly.pdbx_strand_id
1 'polypeptide(L)'
;MQESKRNFAAFILSHGRADRVYTYNSLRRQGYTGKIYIIVDDQDDQVDLYKQKYPKQVIVFNKAKAWEKVDCGDTIDDMRVVLPARNMCFKIAKKLGLTHFVELDDDYAYFGYRYEQNGALCESRIADMDRIFSAFCDLLDTTPIHTVCFAQGGDTIGGLQSSIWKQKVARKAMNVFICKTDRPFEFFGRINEDTTMYTRLGQEGYLTFTFVALQAHQLATQSNPGGLTDVYCEHGTYLKSFYSVMYSPSCVKIASMGGGGNGKMYRRIHHFVEWKYCTPCIISEKYRKVDAE
;
A
#
# COMPACT_ATOMS: atom_id res chain seq x y z
N MET A 1 15.67 28.45 7.85
CA MET A 1 15.69 27.01 7.47
C MET A 1 15.73 26.99 5.95
N GLN A 2 16.80 26.49 5.33
CA GLN A 2 16.82 26.28 3.89
C GLN A 2 15.74 25.23 3.56
N GLU A 3 14.78 25.58 2.71
CA GLU A 3 13.89 24.61 2.09
C GLU A 3 14.76 23.58 1.36
N SER A 4 14.93 22.40 1.92
CA SER A 4 15.57 21.31 1.21
C SER A 4 14.69 21.00 0.00
N LYS A 5 15.22 21.22 -1.20
CA LYS A 5 14.49 21.00 -2.45
C LYS A 5 13.92 19.58 -2.44
N ARG A 6 12.58 19.46 -2.35
CA ARG A 6 11.88 18.19 -2.35
C ARG A 6 12.24 17.38 -3.59
N ASN A 7 12.67 16.14 -3.40
CA ASN A 7 12.96 15.22 -4.49
C ASN A 7 12.02 14.01 -4.34
N PHE A 8 11.05 13.91 -5.26
CA PHE A 8 9.96 12.92 -5.22
C PHE A 8 9.95 12.08 -6.49
N ALA A 9 9.56 10.80 -6.35
CA ALA A 9 9.33 9.90 -7.48
C ALA A 9 8.19 8.92 -7.19
N ALA A 10 7.55 8.43 -8.23
CA ALA A 10 6.62 7.30 -8.16
C ALA A 10 7.36 6.00 -8.48
N PHE A 11 7.21 4.99 -7.61
CA PHE A 11 7.67 3.63 -7.81
C PHE A 11 6.49 2.74 -8.14
N ILE A 12 6.54 2.05 -9.26
CA ILE A 12 5.52 1.08 -9.68
C ILE A 12 6.14 -0.31 -9.58
N LEU A 13 5.59 -1.14 -8.72
CA LEU A 13 6.02 -2.53 -8.55
C LEU A 13 5.38 -3.38 -9.65
N SER A 14 6.16 -4.16 -10.37
CA SER A 14 5.65 -5.01 -11.44
C SER A 14 6.49 -6.27 -11.59
N HIS A 15 5.85 -7.37 -12.04
CA HIS A 15 6.51 -8.64 -12.35
C HIS A 15 5.73 -9.37 -13.45
N GLY A 16 6.41 -9.75 -14.55
CA GLY A 16 5.82 -10.49 -15.68
C GLY A 16 4.74 -9.73 -16.46
N ARG A 17 4.75 -8.38 -16.43
CA ARG A 17 3.64 -7.56 -16.96
C ARG A 17 4.12 -6.33 -17.72
N ALA A 18 5.24 -6.41 -18.45
CA ALA A 18 5.83 -5.26 -19.16
C ALA A 18 4.85 -4.57 -20.14
N ASP A 19 3.86 -5.31 -20.67
CA ASP A 19 2.81 -4.78 -21.55
C ASP A 19 1.62 -4.17 -20.81
N ARG A 20 1.53 -4.36 -19.49
CA ARG A 20 0.32 -4.10 -18.70
C ARG A 20 0.59 -3.25 -17.47
N VAL A 21 1.58 -2.37 -17.49
CA VAL A 21 1.84 -1.39 -16.43
C VAL A 21 0.82 -0.26 -16.54
N TYR A 22 -0.44 -0.56 -16.22
CA TYR A 22 -1.56 0.38 -16.37
C TYR A 22 -1.38 1.65 -15.55
N THR A 23 -0.82 1.52 -14.35
CA THR A 23 -0.56 2.61 -13.41
C THR A 23 0.32 3.70 -14.02
N TYR A 24 1.31 3.34 -14.85
CA TYR A 24 2.14 4.30 -15.57
C TYR A 24 1.31 5.27 -16.40
N ASN A 25 0.44 4.73 -17.24
CA ASN A 25 -0.43 5.52 -18.10
C ASN A 25 -1.47 6.32 -17.31
N SER A 26 -1.98 5.74 -16.22
CA SER A 26 -2.96 6.39 -15.35
C SER A 26 -2.36 7.60 -14.66
N LEU A 27 -1.16 7.51 -14.11
CA LEU A 27 -0.43 8.65 -13.53
C LEU A 27 -0.25 9.78 -14.56
N ARG A 28 0.25 9.45 -15.77
CA ARG A 28 0.48 10.45 -16.82
C ARG A 28 -0.80 11.13 -17.28
N ARG A 29 -1.86 10.36 -17.53
CA ARG A 29 -3.17 10.92 -17.94
C ARG A 29 -3.81 11.78 -16.87
N GLN A 30 -3.48 11.56 -15.60
CA GLN A 30 -4.04 12.28 -14.46
C GLN A 30 -3.10 13.35 -13.89
N GLY A 31 -2.17 13.84 -14.71
CA GLY A 31 -1.40 15.05 -14.44
C GLY A 31 -0.16 14.83 -13.56
N TYR A 32 0.33 13.59 -13.41
CA TYR A 32 1.62 13.38 -12.78
C TYR A 32 2.76 13.61 -13.77
N THR A 33 3.56 14.67 -13.56
CA THR A 33 4.68 15.06 -14.44
C THR A 33 6.05 14.60 -13.91
N GLY A 34 6.11 14.19 -12.64
CA GLY A 34 7.34 13.79 -11.95
C GLY A 34 7.99 12.51 -12.46
N LYS A 35 9.05 12.10 -11.79
CA LYS A 35 9.80 10.87 -12.11
C LYS A 35 8.96 9.64 -11.80
N ILE A 36 8.96 8.67 -12.72
CA ILE A 36 8.40 7.32 -12.50
C ILE A 36 9.52 6.31 -12.68
N TYR A 37 9.62 5.37 -11.75
CA TYR A 37 10.47 4.19 -11.87
C TYR A 37 9.61 2.94 -11.76
N ILE A 38 9.89 1.95 -12.62
CA ILE A 38 9.29 0.62 -12.55
C ILE A 38 10.29 -0.28 -11.85
N ILE A 39 9.88 -0.84 -10.73
CA ILE A 39 10.70 -1.68 -9.88
C ILE A 39 10.41 -3.13 -10.22
N VAL A 40 11.39 -3.84 -10.74
CA VAL A 40 11.30 -5.25 -11.13
C VAL A 40 12.42 -6.05 -10.48
N ASP A 41 12.21 -7.32 -10.26
CA ASP A 41 13.27 -8.20 -9.77
C ASP A 41 14.08 -8.82 -10.93
N ASP A 42 15.30 -9.29 -10.62
CA ASP A 42 16.23 -9.87 -11.58
C ASP A 42 15.84 -11.28 -12.08
N GLN A 43 14.79 -11.88 -11.50
CA GLN A 43 14.24 -13.17 -11.92
C GLN A 43 13.01 -13.00 -12.83
N ASP A 44 12.61 -11.77 -13.13
CA ASP A 44 11.53 -11.50 -14.10
C ASP A 44 12.05 -11.73 -15.51
N ASP A 45 11.42 -12.64 -16.26
CA ASP A 45 11.76 -12.99 -17.64
C ASP A 45 11.52 -11.84 -18.64
N GLN A 46 10.76 -10.81 -18.24
CA GLN A 46 10.44 -9.64 -19.05
C GLN A 46 11.32 -8.40 -18.77
N VAL A 47 12.38 -8.52 -17.99
CA VAL A 47 13.25 -7.38 -17.62
C VAL A 47 13.69 -6.58 -18.84
N ASP A 48 14.10 -7.24 -19.92
CA ASP A 48 14.57 -6.55 -21.12
C ASP A 48 13.43 -5.88 -21.89
N LEU A 49 12.23 -6.46 -21.86
CA LEU A 49 11.03 -5.84 -22.43
C LEU A 49 10.62 -4.58 -21.64
N TYR A 50 10.70 -4.61 -20.30
CA TYR A 50 10.52 -3.41 -19.48
C TYR A 50 11.53 -2.32 -19.86
N LYS A 51 12.83 -2.64 -19.96
CA LYS A 51 13.88 -1.67 -20.34
C LYS A 51 13.67 -1.09 -21.72
N GLN A 52 13.18 -1.89 -22.67
CA GLN A 52 12.84 -1.42 -24.02
C GLN A 52 11.67 -0.43 -24.00
N LYS A 53 10.60 -0.73 -23.25
CA LYS A 53 9.39 0.10 -23.19
C LYS A 53 9.54 1.36 -22.34
N TYR A 54 10.31 1.26 -21.27
CA TYR A 54 10.49 2.32 -20.28
C TYR A 54 11.97 2.65 -20.09
N PRO A 55 12.65 3.14 -21.13
CA PRO A 55 14.10 3.37 -21.09
C PRO A 55 14.46 4.35 -19.97
N LYS A 56 15.49 4.00 -19.19
CA LYS A 56 15.99 4.77 -18.03
C LYS A 56 15.02 4.85 -16.83
N GLN A 57 13.87 4.19 -16.87
CA GLN A 57 12.88 4.19 -15.81
C GLN A 57 12.78 2.86 -15.07
N VAL A 58 13.47 1.82 -15.51
CA VAL A 58 13.46 0.50 -14.90
C VAL A 58 14.60 0.37 -13.91
N ILE A 59 14.26 -0.03 -12.69
CA ILE A 59 15.23 -0.37 -11.64
C ILE A 59 15.08 -1.85 -11.33
N VAL A 60 16.16 -2.60 -11.56
CA VAL A 60 16.21 -4.03 -11.29
C VAL A 60 16.88 -4.25 -9.95
N PHE A 61 16.24 -5.03 -9.06
CA PHE A 61 16.82 -5.43 -7.79
C PHE A 61 17.08 -6.95 -7.75
N ASN A 62 18.02 -7.36 -6.91
CA ASN A 62 18.31 -8.79 -6.73
C ASN A 62 17.29 -9.41 -5.77
N LYS A 63 16.42 -10.29 -6.30
CA LYS A 63 15.32 -10.92 -5.57
C LYS A 63 15.83 -11.85 -4.47
N ALA A 64 16.82 -12.68 -4.75
CA ALA A 64 17.37 -13.62 -3.77
C ALA A 64 17.93 -12.89 -2.54
N LYS A 65 18.74 -11.84 -2.74
CA LYS A 65 19.27 -11.02 -1.64
C LYS A 65 18.20 -10.24 -0.89
N ALA A 66 17.13 -9.86 -1.56
CA ALA A 66 15.99 -9.20 -0.91
C ALA A 66 15.19 -10.22 -0.09
N TRP A 67 15.01 -11.44 -0.63
CA TRP A 67 14.31 -12.54 0.02
C TRP A 67 14.92 -12.95 1.36
N GLU A 68 16.25 -13.02 1.46
CA GLU A 68 16.96 -13.35 2.71
C GLU A 68 16.62 -12.41 3.89
N LYS A 69 16.03 -11.26 3.60
CA LYS A 69 15.78 -10.19 4.60
C LYS A 69 14.30 -9.98 4.91
N VAL A 70 13.41 -10.71 4.25
CA VAL A 70 11.98 -10.56 4.48
C VAL A 70 11.46 -11.65 5.40
N ASP A 71 10.54 -11.28 6.26
CA ASP A 71 9.82 -12.19 7.12
C ASP A 71 8.47 -12.53 6.48
N CYS A 72 8.39 -13.70 5.86
CA CYS A 72 7.15 -14.21 5.25
C CYS A 72 6.20 -14.85 6.27
N GLY A 73 6.65 -15.11 7.49
CA GLY A 73 5.85 -15.77 8.54
C GLY A 73 5.67 -17.27 8.34
N ASP A 74 6.38 -17.86 7.39
CA ASP A 74 6.34 -19.28 7.08
C ASP A 74 7.69 -19.75 6.54
N THR A 75 7.82 -21.05 6.33
CA THR A 75 9.01 -21.71 5.78
C THR A 75 8.83 -22.19 4.34
N ILE A 76 7.84 -21.66 3.63
CA ILE A 76 7.53 -22.05 2.26
C ILE A 76 8.58 -21.38 1.35
N ASP A 77 9.29 -22.17 0.57
CA ASP A 77 10.27 -21.71 -0.42
C ASP A 77 9.58 -21.30 -1.73
N ASP A 78 8.75 -20.26 -1.64
CA ASP A 78 8.05 -19.67 -2.78
C ASP A 78 8.20 -18.15 -2.78
N MET A 79 8.95 -17.63 -3.73
CA MET A 79 9.25 -16.20 -3.86
C MET A 79 8.21 -15.42 -4.71
N ARG A 80 7.05 -16.00 -5.02
CA ARG A 80 5.95 -15.33 -5.77
C ARG A 80 5.16 -14.37 -4.89
N VAL A 81 5.83 -13.40 -4.29
CA VAL A 81 5.25 -12.41 -3.37
C VAL A 81 5.77 -11.00 -3.68
N VAL A 82 4.99 -9.99 -3.34
CA VAL A 82 5.36 -8.57 -3.54
C VAL A 82 6.30 -8.04 -2.45
N LEU A 83 6.39 -8.72 -1.33
CA LEU A 83 7.08 -8.31 -0.11
C LEU A 83 8.55 -7.85 -0.31
N PRO A 84 9.40 -8.58 -1.08
CA PRO A 84 10.77 -8.12 -1.35
C PRO A 84 10.81 -6.79 -2.11
N ALA A 85 9.92 -6.59 -3.08
CA ALA A 85 9.85 -5.37 -3.88
C ALA A 85 9.43 -4.17 -3.02
N ARG A 86 8.39 -4.33 -2.18
CA ARG A 86 7.94 -3.30 -1.24
C ARG A 86 9.06 -2.86 -0.30
N ASN A 87 9.73 -3.80 0.36
CA ASN A 87 10.81 -3.49 1.31
C ASN A 87 12.07 -2.94 0.63
N MET A 88 12.24 -3.13 -0.68
CA MET A 88 13.33 -2.53 -1.43
C MET A 88 13.11 -1.04 -1.76
N CYS A 89 11.88 -0.55 -1.76
CA CYS A 89 11.56 0.82 -2.16
C CYS A 89 12.29 1.87 -1.31
N PHE A 90 12.37 1.70 0.01
CA PHE A 90 13.11 2.63 0.88
C PHE A 90 14.61 2.66 0.57
N LYS A 91 15.22 1.50 0.28
CA LYS A 91 16.65 1.41 -0.08
C LYS A 91 16.91 2.06 -1.43
N ILE A 92 16.02 1.85 -2.40
CA ILE A 92 16.07 2.46 -3.73
C ILE A 92 15.91 3.98 -3.60
N ALA A 93 14.91 4.46 -2.85
CA ALA A 93 14.67 5.87 -2.62
C ALA A 93 15.90 6.56 -2.01
N LYS A 94 16.51 5.96 -0.98
CA LYS A 94 17.73 6.46 -0.37
C LYS A 94 18.89 6.52 -1.37
N LYS A 95 19.10 5.48 -2.19
CA LYS A 95 20.14 5.42 -3.22
C LYS A 95 19.96 6.51 -4.30
N LEU A 96 18.71 6.85 -4.63
CA LEU A 96 18.37 7.89 -5.59
C LEU A 96 18.37 9.30 -4.98
N GLY A 97 18.63 9.45 -3.69
CA GLY A 97 18.58 10.73 -2.98
C GLY A 97 17.20 11.34 -2.93
N LEU A 98 16.14 10.50 -2.95
CA LEU A 98 14.77 10.99 -2.82
C LEU A 98 14.47 11.35 -1.38
N THR A 99 13.71 12.42 -1.15
CA THR A 99 13.18 12.79 0.16
C THR A 99 11.86 12.07 0.44
N HIS A 100 11.05 11.90 -0.61
CA HIS A 100 9.76 11.21 -0.57
C HIS A 100 9.58 10.36 -1.83
N PHE A 101 8.71 9.37 -1.73
CA PHE A 101 8.28 8.55 -2.87
C PHE A 101 6.86 8.05 -2.65
N VAL A 102 6.21 7.63 -3.72
CA VAL A 102 4.97 6.85 -3.64
C VAL A 102 5.23 5.45 -4.18
N GLU A 103 4.74 4.45 -3.48
CA GLU A 103 4.75 3.05 -3.89
C GLU A 103 3.38 2.64 -4.40
N LEU A 104 3.36 2.03 -5.58
CA LEU A 104 2.17 1.74 -6.36
C LEU A 104 2.26 0.33 -6.95
N ASP A 105 1.13 -0.36 -7.03
CA ASP A 105 1.00 -1.56 -7.85
C ASP A 105 0.81 -1.18 -9.34
N ASP A 106 1.01 -2.13 -10.25
CA ASP A 106 1.00 -1.88 -11.71
C ASP A 106 -0.40 -1.84 -12.35
N ASP A 107 -1.45 -2.17 -11.59
CA ASP A 107 -2.79 -2.45 -12.10
C ASP A 107 -3.84 -1.36 -11.81
N TYR A 108 -3.43 -0.15 -11.43
CA TYR A 108 -4.38 0.96 -11.22
C TYR A 108 -4.85 1.54 -12.56
N ALA A 109 -6.16 1.37 -12.83
CA ALA A 109 -6.80 1.88 -14.04
C ALA A 109 -6.97 3.40 -14.03
N TYR A 110 -7.26 3.98 -12.87
CA TYR A 110 -7.34 5.41 -12.62
C TYR A 110 -7.38 5.71 -11.11
N PHE A 111 -7.24 7.01 -10.76
CA PHE A 111 -7.39 7.55 -9.41
C PHE A 111 -8.62 8.45 -9.38
N GLY A 112 -9.47 8.26 -8.36
CA GLY A 112 -10.72 8.98 -8.17
C GLY A 112 -10.71 9.89 -6.96
N TYR A 113 -11.50 10.95 -7.04
CA TYR A 113 -11.86 11.80 -5.91
C TYR A 113 -13.34 11.65 -5.62
N ARG A 114 -13.69 11.26 -4.40
CA ARG A 114 -15.05 11.09 -3.94
C ARG A 114 -15.52 12.29 -3.14
N TYR A 115 -16.76 12.68 -3.38
CA TYR A 115 -17.40 13.81 -2.74
C TYR A 115 -18.90 13.58 -2.60
N GLU A 116 -19.50 14.31 -1.68
CA GLU A 116 -20.96 14.29 -1.51
C GLU A 116 -21.61 15.35 -2.39
N GLN A 117 -22.62 14.95 -3.14
CA GLN A 117 -23.44 15.86 -3.94
C GLN A 117 -24.89 15.36 -3.94
N ASN A 118 -25.82 16.23 -3.61
CA ASN A 118 -27.28 15.95 -3.60
C ASN A 118 -27.65 14.68 -2.80
N GLY A 119 -27.01 14.44 -1.67
CA GLY A 119 -27.28 13.28 -0.82
C GLY A 119 -26.75 11.95 -1.37
N ALA A 120 -25.89 11.99 -2.39
CA ALA A 120 -25.22 10.82 -2.95
C ALA A 120 -23.70 10.95 -2.88
N LEU A 121 -23.01 9.81 -2.75
CA LEU A 121 -21.57 9.75 -2.87
C LEU A 121 -21.19 9.66 -4.36
N CYS A 122 -20.66 10.76 -4.86
CA CYS A 122 -20.21 10.92 -6.23
C CYS A 122 -18.70 10.72 -6.36
N GLU A 123 -18.24 10.56 -7.60
CA GLU A 123 -16.81 10.44 -7.91
C GLU A 123 -16.48 11.22 -9.17
N SER A 124 -15.30 11.83 -9.17
CA SER A 124 -14.64 12.38 -10.34
C SER A 124 -13.22 11.84 -10.47
N ARG A 125 -12.67 11.78 -11.67
CA ARG A 125 -11.26 11.45 -11.86
C ARG A 125 -10.39 12.60 -11.37
N ILE A 126 -9.30 12.25 -10.70
CA ILE A 126 -8.26 13.22 -10.33
C ILE A 126 -7.60 13.70 -11.63
N ALA A 127 -7.44 15.01 -11.78
CA ALA A 127 -6.81 15.64 -12.94
C ALA A 127 -5.39 16.16 -12.68
N ASP A 128 -5.02 16.32 -11.41
CA ASP A 128 -3.73 16.91 -10.98
C ASP A 128 -3.13 16.07 -9.83
N MET A 129 -2.45 14.99 -10.21
CA MET A 129 -1.75 14.11 -9.26
C MET A 129 -0.51 14.77 -8.66
N ASP A 130 0.13 15.71 -9.36
CA ASP A 130 1.27 16.46 -8.82
C ASP A 130 0.86 17.25 -7.58
N ARG A 131 -0.29 17.91 -7.64
CA ARG A 131 -0.83 18.66 -6.50
C ARG A 131 -1.18 17.77 -5.32
N ILE A 132 -1.79 16.60 -5.58
CA ILE A 132 -2.13 15.62 -4.53
C ILE A 132 -0.86 15.11 -3.85
N PHE A 133 0.13 14.67 -4.60
CA PHE A 133 1.38 14.18 -4.03
C PHE A 133 2.15 15.27 -3.28
N SER A 134 2.16 16.52 -3.80
CA SER A 134 2.76 17.64 -3.08
C SER A 134 2.11 17.87 -1.73
N ALA A 135 0.77 17.92 -1.68
CA ALA A 135 0.04 18.13 -0.43
C ALA A 135 0.31 17.01 0.61
N PHE A 136 0.45 15.76 0.17
CA PHE A 136 0.79 14.66 1.07
C PHE A 136 2.24 14.69 1.53
N CYS A 137 3.16 15.14 0.68
CA CYS A 137 4.53 15.38 1.13
C CYS A 137 4.57 16.50 2.20
N ASP A 138 3.81 17.59 2.04
CA ASP A 138 3.68 18.65 3.04
C ASP A 138 3.14 18.10 4.37
N LEU A 139 2.11 17.24 4.30
CA LEU A 139 1.57 16.59 5.48
C LEU A 139 2.61 15.71 6.19
N LEU A 140 3.37 14.90 5.45
CA LEU A 140 4.42 14.06 6.01
C LEU A 140 5.57 14.90 6.60
N ASP A 141 5.89 16.05 6.03
CA ASP A 141 6.93 16.94 6.54
C ASP A 141 6.53 17.63 7.84
N THR A 142 5.24 17.91 8.02
CA THR A 142 4.71 18.68 9.16
C THR A 142 4.14 17.82 10.28
N THR A 143 4.03 16.49 10.08
CA THR A 143 3.45 15.57 11.04
C THR A 143 4.35 14.35 11.27
N PRO A 144 4.17 13.59 12.37
CA PRO A 144 4.89 12.34 12.61
C PRO A 144 4.31 11.12 11.86
N ILE A 145 3.39 11.31 10.91
CA ILE A 145 2.77 10.23 10.13
C ILE A 145 3.83 9.50 9.30
N HIS A 146 3.78 8.16 9.28
CA HIS A 146 4.76 7.33 8.56
C HIS A 146 4.42 7.17 7.08
N THR A 147 3.15 6.95 6.79
CA THR A 147 2.65 6.87 5.42
C THR A 147 1.21 7.34 5.32
N VAL A 148 0.87 7.93 4.20
CA VAL A 148 -0.50 8.28 3.81
C VAL A 148 -0.88 7.52 2.55
N CYS A 149 -2.12 7.08 2.48
CA CYS A 149 -2.61 6.15 1.49
C CYS A 149 -3.94 6.59 0.88
N PHE A 150 -4.29 5.97 -0.24
CA PHE A 150 -5.60 6.11 -0.86
C PHE A 150 -6.52 4.97 -0.41
N ALA A 151 -7.81 5.19 -0.50
CA ALA A 151 -8.82 4.17 -0.27
C ALA A 151 -8.91 3.17 -1.42
N GLN A 152 -9.50 2.02 -1.13
CA GLN A 152 -9.89 1.00 -2.11
C GLN A 152 -11.38 1.10 -2.45
N GLY A 153 -11.80 0.49 -3.56
CA GLY A 153 -13.20 0.44 -3.97
C GLY A 153 -14.13 -0.13 -2.90
N GLY A 154 -13.67 -1.12 -2.14
CA GLY A 154 -14.42 -1.74 -1.04
C GLY A 154 -14.71 -0.82 0.14
N ASP A 155 -13.93 0.23 0.35
CA ASP A 155 -14.04 1.13 1.50
C ASP A 155 -15.28 2.00 1.49
N THR A 156 -15.82 2.25 0.32
CA THR A 156 -17.00 3.09 0.12
C THR A 156 -18.27 2.29 -0.18
N ILE A 157 -18.27 0.98 0.04
CA ILE A 157 -19.48 0.16 -0.02
C ILE A 157 -20.48 0.68 1.02
N GLY A 158 -21.72 0.92 0.57
CA GLY A 158 -22.76 1.59 1.38
C GLY A 158 -22.81 3.11 1.19
N GLY A 159 -21.98 3.67 0.30
CA GLY A 159 -22.00 5.09 -0.07
C GLY A 159 -21.79 5.99 1.14
N LEU A 160 -22.64 7.00 1.34
CA LEU A 160 -22.59 7.92 2.47
C LEU A 160 -22.76 7.23 3.84
N GLN A 161 -23.34 6.03 3.88
CA GLN A 161 -23.52 5.26 5.12
C GLN A 161 -22.32 4.37 5.45
N SER A 162 -21.34 4.26 4.57
CA SER A 162 -20.10 3.55 4.85
C SER A 162 -19.44 4.08 6.12
N SER A 163 -19.09 3.20 7.05
CA SER A 163 -18.39 3.56 8.30
C SER A 163 -17.03 4.21 8.02
N ILE A 164 -16.35 3.78 6.96
CA ILE A 164 -15.05 4.33 6.55
C ILE A 164 -15.24 5.72 5.93
N TRP A 165 -16.26 5.91 5.06
CA TRP A 165 -16.55 7.25 4.52
C TRP A 165 -16.84 8.28 5.62
N LYS A 166 -17.59 7.89 6.65
CA LYS A 166 -17.91 8.77 7.79
C LYS A 166 -16.67 9.18 8.60
N GLN A 167 -15.65 8.35 8.64
CA GLN A 167 -14.39 8.67 9.33
C GLN A 167 -13.54 9.71 8.59
N LYS A 168 -13.70 9.88 7.25
CA LYS A 168 -12.89 10.72 6.36
C LYS A 168 -11.42 10.32 6.27
N VAL A 169 -10.81 9.92 7.37
CA VAL A 169 -9.45 9.42 7.47
C VAL A 169 -9.49 8.12 8.27
N ALA A 170 -8.94 7.05 7.71
CA ALA A 170 -8.87 5.74 8.35
C ALA A 170 -7.42 5.38 8.69
N ARG A 171 -7.20 4.63 9.77
CA ARG A 171 -5.85 4.20 10.20
C ARG A 171 -5.26 3.09 9.34
N LYS A 172 -6.05 2.37 8.58
CA LYS A 172 -5.55 1.35 7.65
C LYS A 172 -4.69 1.97 6.55
N ALA A 173 -3.80 1.19 5.95
CA ALA A 173 -2.94 1.61 4.85
C ALA A 173 -2.74 0.43 3.90
N MET A 174 -3.40 0.44 2.73
CA MET A 174 -3.44 -0.73 1.85
C MET A 174 -3.01 -0.47 0.41
N ASN A 175 -3.11 0.76 -0.06
CA ASN A 175 -2.79 1.13 -1.44
C ASN A 175 -2.15 2.50 -1.51
N VAL A 176 -1.31 2.71 -2.54
CA VAL A 176 -0.74 4.03 -2.84
C VAL A 176 -0.03 4.58 -1.61
N PHE A 177 1.06 3.92 -1.20
CA PHE A 177 1.80 4.31 -0.01
C PHE A 177 2.70 5.51 -0.33
N ILE A 178 2.35 6.70 0.15
CA ILE A 178 3.19 7.89 0.05
C ILE A 178 4.05 7.94 1.31
N CYS A 179 5.36 7.87 1.12
CA CYS A 179 6.35 7.66 2.18
C CYS A 179 7.41 8.75 2.21
N LYS A 180 7.93 9.00 3.41
CA LYS A 180 9.12 9.81 3.62
C LYS A 180 10.34 8.90 3.78
N THR A 181 11.41 9.14 3.01
CA THR A 181 12.56 8.24 2.93
C THR A 181 13.32 8.10 4.26
N ASP A 182 13.26 9.11 5.12
CA ASP A 182 13.90 9.11 6.44
C ASP A 182 13.06 8.45 7.56
N ARG A 183 11.83 7.95 7.22
CA ARG A 183 10.95 7.21 8.15
C ARG A 183 10.65 5.81 7.60
N PRO A 184 11.67 4.96 7.43
CA PRO A 184 11.47 3.64 6.87
C PRO A 184 10.64 2.76 7.79
N PHE A 185 9.85 1.89 7.18
CA PHE A 185 9.17 0.78 7.83
C PHE A 185 9.25 -0.46 6.93
N GLU A 186 8.84 -1.60 7.44
CA GLU A 186 8.90 -2.87 6.73
C GLU A 186 7.51 -3.50 6.62
N PHE A 187 7.29 -4.19 5.52
CA PHE A 187 6.14 -5.06 5.32
C PHE A 187 6.52 -6.47 5.75
N PHE A 188 5.54 -7.21 6.30
CA PHE A 188 5.71 -8.56 6.84
C PHE A 188 4.57 -9.46 6.38
N GLY A 189 4.87 -10.74 6.26
CA GLY A 189 3.90 -11.75 5.89
C GLY A 189 3.81 -11.97 4.38
N ARG A 190 3.72 -13.23 4.00
CA ARG A 190 3.63 -13.67 2.62
C ARG A 190 2.44 -13.06 1.89
N ILE A 191 1.33 -12.93 2.59
CA ILE A 191 0.06 -12.45 2.07
C ILE A 191 -0.54 -11.49 3.10
N ASN A 192 -1.22 -10.44 2.63
CA ASN A 192 -1.84 -9.43 3.49
C ASN A 192 -0.80 -8.59 4.25
N GLU A 193 0.36 -8.43 3.63
CA GLU A 193 1.52 -7.71 4.15
C GLU A 193 1.20 -6.26 4.54
N ASP A 194 0.25 -5.65 3.85
CA ASP A 194 -0.31 -4.34 4.14
C ASP A 194 -1.03 -4.31 5.50
N THR A 195 -1.94 -5.26 5.74
CA THR A 195 -2.67 -5.37 7.01
C THR A 195 -1.70 -5.64 8.17
N THR A 196 -0.76 -6.52 7.95
CA THR A 196 0.27 -6.86 8.95
C THR A 196 1.14 -5.65 9.27
N MET A 197 1.56 -4.91 8.25
CA MET A 197 2.36 -3.71 8.40
C MET A 197 1.63 -2.66 9.26
N TYR A 198 0.42 -2.22 8.88
CA TYR A 198 -0.21 -1.12 9.59
C TYR A 198 -0.71 -1.51 11.00
N THR A 199 -1.04 -2.78 11.26
CA THR A 199 -1.38 -3.23 12.60
C THR A 199 -0.16 -3.25 13.51
N ARG A 200 0.98 -3.74 13.01
CA ARG A 200 2.24 -3.76 13.74
C ARG A 200 2.75 -2.35 14.03
N LEU A 201 2.81 -1.49 13.02
CA LEU A 201 3.18 -0.09 13.21
C LEU A 201 2.28 0.61 14.24
N GLY A 202 0.97 0.33 14.21
CA GLY A 202 0.04 0.84 15.21
C GLY A 202 0.38 0.40 16.63
N GLN A 203 0.77 -0.87 16.82
CA GLN A 203 1.19 -1.40 18.13
C GLN A 203 2.53 -0.78 18.60
N GLU A 204 3.38 -0.37 17.69
CA GLU A 204 4.63 0.35 17.98
C GLU A 204 4.42 1.87 18.20
N GLY A 205 3.20 2.37 18.03
CA GLY A 205 2.85 3.78 18.24
C GLY A 205 2.99 4.66 17.00
N TYR A 206 3.24 4.06 15.84
CA TYR A 206 3.30 4.79 14.58
C TYR A 206 1.93 4.99 13.94
N LEU A 207 1.81 6.05 13.16
CA LEU A 207 0.56 6.42 12.51
C LEU A 207 0.64 6.20 11.01
N THR A 208 -0.36 5.53 10.48
CA THR A 208 -0.65 5.37 9.07
C THR A 208 -2.05 5.88 8.79
N PHE A 209 -2.28 6.56 7.67
CA PHE A 209 -3.61 7.06 7.33
C PHE A 209 -3.98 6.83 5.87
N THR A 210 -5.24 6.47 5.65
CA THR A 210 -5.89 6.49 4.35
C THR A 210 -6.87 7.66 4.30
N PHE A 211 -6.71 8.52 3.29
CA PHE A 211 -7.66 9.58 2.98
C PHE A 211 -8.79 9.01 2.13
N VAL A 212 -9.96 8.87 2.74
CA VAL A 212 -11.07 8.10 2.16
C VAL A 212 -11.67 8.77 0.91
N ALA A 213 -11.50 10.08 0.78
CA ALA A 213 -11.93 10.80 -0.41
C ALA A 213 -11.08 10.51 -1.65
N LEU A 214 -9.86 10.01 -1.50
CA LEU A 214 -8.98 9.65 -2.61
C LEU A 214 -8.99 8.13 -2.78
N GLN A 215 -9.22 7.65 -3.98
CA GLN A 215 -9.36 6.23 -4.26
C GLN A 215 -8.49 5.78 -5.43
N ALA A 216 -7.79 4.66 -5.25
CA ALA A 216 -7.18 3.93 -6.35
C ALA A 216 -8.17 2.87 -6.88
N HIS A 217 -8.40 2.89 -8.18
CA HIS A 217 -9.24 1.90 -8.87
C HIS A 217 -8.37 0.86 -9.54
N GLN A 218 -8.27 -0.28 -8.91
CA GLN A 218 -7.57 -1.46 -9.43
C GLN A 218 -8.44 -2.22 -10.43
N LEU A 219 -7.81 -2.93 -11.34
CA LEU A 219 -8.47 -3.99 -12.09
C LEU A 219 -8.98 -5.06 -11.12
N ALA A 220 -9.99 -5.83 -11.54
CA ALA A 220 -10.55 -6.86 -10.68
C ALA A 220 -9.47 -7.83 -10.19
N THR A 221 -9.45 -8.12 -8.88
CA THR A 221 -8.52 -9.09 -8.28
C THR A 221 -8.60 -10.40 -9.03
N GLN A 222 -7.44 -11.00 -9.33
CA GLN A 222 -7.32 -12.25 -10.10
C GLN A 222 -7.67 -12.13 -11.60
N SER A 223 -7.89 -10.93 -12.13
CA SER A 223 -8.06 -10.73 -13.57
C SER A 223 -6.75 -10.76 -14.36
N ASN A 224 -5.63 -10.55 -13.68
CA ASN A 224 -4.29 -10.61 -14.26
C ASN A 224 -3.57 -11.86 -13.77
N PRO A 225 -3.05 -12.73 -14.67
CA PRO A 225 -2.23 -13.88 -14.27
C PRO A 225 -0.90 -13.42 -13.66
N GLY A 226 -0.34 -14.27 -12.79
CA GLY A 226 0.96 -14.07 -12.13
C GLY A 226 0.87 -13.43 -10.75
N GLY A 227 1.97 -13.50 -10.01
CA GLY A 227 2.10 -12.99 -8.65
C GLY A 227 1.18 -13.68 -7.64
N LEU A 228 0.58 -12.94 -6.73
CA LEU A 228 -0.32 -13.48 -5.70
C LEU A 228 -1.60 -14.13 -6.25
N THR A 229 -1.98 -13.87 -7.51
CA THR A 229 -3.13 -14.52 -8.15
C THR A 229 -2.99 -16.05 -8.11
N ASP A 230 -1.81 -16.56 -8.46
CA ASP A 230 -1.56 -18.00 -8.50
C ASP A 230 -1.61 -18.61 -7.10
N VAL A 231 -1.05 -17.94 -6.10
CA VAL A 231 -1.09 -18.35 -4.69
C VAL A 231 -2.55 -18.41 -4.18
N TYR A 232 -3.39 -17.42 -4.56
CA TYR A 232 -4.80 -17.44 -4.19
C TYR A 232 -5.59 -18.54 -4.90
N CYS A 233 -5.24 -18.88 -6.12
CA CYS A 233 -5.85 -19.99 -6.85
C CYS A 233 -5.48 -21.34 -6.23
N GLU A 234 -4.23 -21.49 -5.78
CA GLU A 234 -3.72 -22.73 -5.17
C GLU A 234 -4.26 -22.95 -3.74
N HIS A 235 -4.32 -21.92 -2.92
CA HIS A 235 -4.55 -22.02 -1.48
C HIS A 235 -5.84 -21.37 -0.96
N GLY A 236 -6.53 -20.61 -1.79
CA GLY A 236 -7.73 -19.86 -1.45
C GLY A 236 -7.44 -18.50 -0.78
N THR A 237 -8.34 -17.55 -1.02
CA THR A 237 -8.18 -16.16 -0.53
C THR A 237 -8.36 -16.02 0.98
N TYR A 238 -8.91 -17.02 1.67
CA TYR A 238 -9.08 -16.99 3.13
C TYR A 238 -7.75 -17.11 3.89
N LEU A 239 -6.73 -17.70 3.26
CA LEU A 239 -5.41 -17.92 3.86
C LEU A 239 -4.79 -16.60 4.38
N LYS A 240 -4.96 -15.50 3.65
CA LYS A 240 -4.46 -14.17 4.04
C LYS A 240 -4.87 -13.74 5.45
N SER A 241 -6.06 -14.17 5.90
CA SER A 241 -6.58 -13.78 7.21
C SER A 241 -5.77 -14.38 8.36
N PHE A 242 -5.24 -15.58 8.16
CA PHE A 242 -4.43 -16.26 9.18
C PHE A 242 -3.06 -15.60 9.35
N TYR A 243 -2.43 -15.13 8.26
CA TYR A 243 -1.18 -14.38 8.36
C TYR A 243 -1.33 -13.12 9.22
N SER A 244 -2.39 -12.35 9.01
CA SER A 244 -2.62 -11.14 9.80
C SER A 244 -2.84 -11.44 11.29
N VAL A 245 -3.54 -12.54 11.62
CA VAL A 245 -3.72 -12.97 13.02
C VAL A 245 -2.40 -13.43 13.61
N MET A 246 -1.59 -14.18 12.87
CA MET A 246 -0.31 -14.69 13.37
C MET A 246 0.65 -13.55 13.78
N TYR A 247 0.71 -12.47 12.97
CA TYR A 247 1.56 -11.34 13.27
C TYR A 247 1.02 -10.38 14.33
N SER A 248 -0.30 -10.28 14.45
CA SER A 248 -0.94 -9.32 15.34
C SER A 248 -2.12 -9.92 16.12
N PRO A 249 -1.92 -11.02 16.88
CA PRO A 249 -3.00 -11.76 17.53
C PRO A 249 -3.72 -10.94 18.60
N SER A 250 -3.08 -9.91 19.16
CA SER A 250 -3.70 -9.03 20.16
C SER A 250 -4.77 -8.10 19.58
N CYS A 251 -4.72 -7.79 18.29
CA CYS A 251 -5.65 -6.86 17.66
C CYS A 251 -6.29 -7.35 16.36
N VAL A 252 -5.86 -8.50 15.83
CA VAL A 252 -6.45 -9.11 14.63
C VAL A 252 -7.02 -10.46 14.98
N LYS A 253 -8.25 -10.72 14.53
CA LYS A 253 -8.92 -12.02 14.71
C LYS A 253 -9.60 -12.47 13.43
N ILE A 254 -9.88 -13.77 13.35
CA ILE A 254 -10.70 -14.32 12.27
C ILE A 254 -12.16 -13.95 12.51
N ALA A 255 -12.81 -13.49 11.47
CA ALA A 255 -14.23 -13.14 11.46
C ALA A 255 -14.91 -13.64 10.19
N SER A 256 -16.23 -13.70 10.22
CA SER A 256 -17.05 -13.96 9.05
C SER A 256 -17.51 -12.63 8.44
N MET A 257 -17.13 -12.38 7.22
CA MET A 257 -17.60 -11.21 6.45
C MET A 257 -18.71 -11.63 5.49
N GLY A 258 -19.84 -10.94 5.54
CA GLY A 258 -20.90 -11.06 4.53
C GLY A 258 -20.48 -10.40 3.22
N GLY A 259 -20.73 -11.07 2.11
CA GLY A 259 -20.59 -10.51 0.76
C GLY A 259 -21.90 -10.79 0.00
N GLY A 260 -22.29 -9.89 -0.90
CA GLY A 260 -23.43 -10.06 -1.79
C GLY A 260 -23.01 -9.79 -3.23
N GLY A 261 -23.43 -10.65 -4.13
CA GLY A 261 -23.27 -10.47 -5.56
C GLY A 261 -24.27 -11.37 -6.30
N ASN A 262 -24.87 -10.88 -7.39
CA ASN A 262 -25.85 -11.63 -8.20
C ASN A 262 -27.03 -12.21 -7.40
N GLY A 263 -27.52 -11.48 -6.38
CA GLY A 263 -28.66 -11.90 -5.56
C GLY A 263 -28.37 -13.01 -4.54
N LYS A 264 -27.13 -13.47 -4.42
CA LYS A 264 -26.73 -14.46 -3.42
C LYS A 264 -25.90 -13.81 -2.31
N MET A 265 -26.32 -14.01 -1.07
CA MET A 265 -25.48 -13.69 0.11
C MET A 265 -24.58 -14.87 0.41
N TYR A 266 -23.27 -14.63 0.53
CA TYR A 266 -22.31 -15.62 0.99
C TYR A 266 -21.49 -15.04 2.15
N ARG A 267 -21.06 -15.93 3.03
CA ARG A 267 -20.11 -15.59 4.09
C ARG A 267 -18.75 -16.16 3.74
N ARG A 268 -17.72 -15.37 3.97
CA ARG A 268 -16.31 -15.77 3.80
C ARG A 268 -15.52 -15.50 5.06
N ILE A 269 -14.50 -16.30 5.30
CA ILE A 269 -13.52 -16.04 6.33
C ILE A 269 -12.73 -14.79 5.95
N HIS A 270 -12.59 -13.88 6.91
CA HIS A 270 -11.85 -12.63 6.75
C HIS A 270 -11.19 -12.27 8.08
N HIS A 271 -10.15 -11.45 8.02
CA HIS A 271 -9.61 -10.84 9.22
C HIS A 271 -10.49 -9.68 9.69
N PHE A 272 -10.49 -9.43 10.98
CA PHE A 272 -11.11 -8.28 11.61
C PHE A 272 -10.09 -7.59 12.52
N VAL A 273 -9.89 -6.28 12.32
CA VAL A 273 -8.95 -5.47 13.11
C VAL A 273 -9.69 -4.76 14.22
N GLU A 274 -9.34 -5.04 15.45
CA GLU A 274 -9.84 -4.33 16.63
C GLU A 274 -8.92 -3.14 16.93
N TRP A 275 -9.21 -2.01 16.33
CA TRP A 275 -8.37 -0.80 16.33
C TRP A 275 -8.00 -0.29 17.72
N LYS A 276 -8.82 -0.51 18.74
CA LYS A 276 -8.53 -0.13 20.12
C LYS A 276 -7.31 -0.87 20.71
N TYR A 277 -6.97 -2.02 20.14
CA TYR A 277 -5.81 -2.81 20.54
C TYR A 277 -4.63 -2.67 19.57
N CYS A 278 -4.78 -1.91 18.48
CA CYS A 278 -3.68 -1.52 17.59
C CYS A 278 -3.00 -0.26 18.12
N THR A 279 -2.63 -0.27 19.37
CA THR A 279 -1.96 0.81 20.09
C THR A 279 -0.88 0.21 20.99
N PRO A 280 0.16 0.95 21.36
CA PRO A 280 1.16 0.45 22.27
C PRO A 280 0.54 0.01 23.61
N CYS A 281 0.79 -1.24 23.98
CA CYS A 281 0.43 -1.76 25.31
C CYS A 281 1.50 -1.42 26.34
N ILE A 282 2.75 -1.19 25.88
CA ILE A 282 3.91 -0.80 26.69
C ILE A 282 4.46 0.48 26.09
N ILE A 283 4.58 1.53 26.91
CA ILE A 283 5.17 2.79 26.48
C ILE A 283 6.70 2.64 26.55
N SER A 284 7.40 2.95 25.47
CA SER A 284 8.87 2.96 25.46
C SER A 284 9.41 3.98 26.47
N GLU A 285 10.45 3.60 27.22
CA GLU A 285 11.11 4.47 28.20
C GLU A 285 11.57 5.82 27.63
N LYS A 286 11.85 5.90 26.33
CA LYS A 286 12.19 7.17 25.65
C LYS A 286 11.07 8.22 25.71
N TYR A 287 9.83 7.81 25.98
CA TYR A 287 8.67 8.71 26.11
C TYR A 287 8.29 8.96 27.57
N ARG A 288 9.00 8.36 28.53
CA ARG A 288 8.77 8.60 29.94
C ARG A 288 9.08 10.06 30.26
N LYS A 289 8.13 10.72 30.91
CA LYS A 289 8.43 12.03 31.50
C LYS A 289 9.47 11.82 32.59
N VAL A 290 10.59 12.48 32.45
CA VAL A 290 11.53 12.60 33.55
C VAL A 290 10.88 13.57 34.53
N ASP A 291 10.62 13.13 35.77
CA ASP A 291 10.13 14.03 36.81
C ASP A 291 11.14 15.17 36.90
N ALA A 292 10.65 16.41 36.72
CA ALA A 292 11.49 17.59 36.95
C ALA A 292 11.83 17.60 38.45
N GLU A 293 13.10 17.39 38.78
CA GLU A 293 13.63 17.59 40.10
C GLU A 293 13.53 19.07 40.53
#